data_3eac1274850c00a0f5c93dda85d25c0b
#
_entry.id   3eac1274850c00a0f5c93dda85d25c0b
#
_cell.length_a   1.000
_cell.length_b   1.000
_cell.length_c   1.000
_cell.angle_alpha   90.00
_cell.angle_beta   90.00
_cell.angle_gamma   90.00
#
_symmetry.space_group_name_H-M   'P 1'
#
loop_
_entity.id
_entity.type
_entity.pdbx_description
1 polymer ?
#
loop_
_entity_poly.entity_id
_entity_poly.type
_entity_poly.pdbx_seq_one_letter_code
_entity_poly.pdbx_strand_id
1 'polypeptide(L)'
;MAQAIDIITRAMKDIGAIAAGEKPTPDEAQDAFDMLNDMIDQWSNENMMVYNVTEIIFPLIAGQTQYTIGPNPSTQNFIGASFTGSISGNILTVSGINSGAVAQGQTLSGSGITPGTTITSFITGAGGNVNEVGTYYVNIPQNVSSTTITAYYQKPLSIDSCFVRINTTSNGQPILNGGLDYQCSVLSLQEYELIGLKTLNGPWPKAVYFNAGSDSGNLFIWPSPSQGE
;
A
#
# COMPACT_ATOMS: atom_id res chain seq x y z
N MET A 1 22.41 5.38 -8.93
CA MET A 1 21.08 5.97 -8.65
C MET A 1 21.35 7.44 -8.32
N ALA A 2 20.70 8.40 -8.95
CA ALA A 2 20.88 9.82 -8.65
C ALA A 2 20.37 10.10 -7.22
N GLN A 3 21.13 10.82 -6.43
CA GLN A 3 20.71 11.27 -5.09
C GLN A 3 20.04 12.65 -5.20
N ALA A 4 19.22 13.03 -4.23
CA ALA A 4 18.57 14.35 -4.21
C ALA A 4 19.59 15.49 -4.35
N ILE A 5 20.74 15.36 -3.70
CA ILE A 5 21.81 16.36 -3.80
C ILE A 5 22.36 16.53 -5.24
N ASP A 6 22.33 15.49 -6.05
CA ASP A 6 22.79 15.58 -7.45
C ASP A 6 21.79 16.41 -8.29
N ILE A 7 20.47 16.24 -8.02
CA ILE A 7 19.39 16.99 -8.66
C ILE A 7 19.49 18.47 -8.26
N ILE A 8 19.62 18.73 -6.96
CA ILE A 8 19.75 20.08 -6.39
C ILE A 8 20.97 20.80 -6.99
N THR A 9 22.14 20.14 -6.94
CA THR A 9 23.38 20.72 -7.48
C THR A 9 23.26 21.05 -8.96
N ARG A 10 22.57 20.20 -9.73
CA ARG A 10 22.32 20.45 -11.15
C ARG A 10 21.38 21.63 -11.37
N ALA A 11 20.27 21.67 -10.64
CA ALA A 11 19.30 22.77 -10.72
C ALA A 11 19.95 24.13 -10.38
N MET A 12 20.78 24.18 -9.30
CA MET A 12 21.50 25.40 -8.90
C MET A 12 22.51 25.87 -9.96
N LYS A 13 23.13 24.93 -10.69
CA LYS A 13 24.00 25.27 -11.83
C LYS A 13 23.21 25.80 -13.02
N ASP A 14 22.07 25.18 -13.31
CA ASP A 14 21.22 25.57 -14.45
C ASP A 14 20.64 26.98 -14.29
N ILE A 15 20.33 27.41 -13.04
CA ILE A 15 19.89 28.77 -12.72
C ILE A 15 21.05 29.75 -12.47
N GLY A 16 22.32 29.28 -12.51
CA GLY A 16 23.50 30.11 -12.31
C GLY A 16 23.78 30.54 -10.87
N ALA A 17 23.16 29.88 -9.89
CA ALA A 17 23.39 30.16 -8.45
C ALA A 17 24.79 29.70 -7.99
N ILE A 18 25.33 28.63 -8.60
CA ILE A 18 26.67 28.12 -8.35
C ILE A 18 27.45 27.95 -9.66
N ALA A 19 28.78 28.13 -9.63
CA ALA A 19 29.62 27.99 -10.79
C ALA A 19 29.91 26.53 -11.18
N ALA A 20 30.39 26.30 -12.39
CA ALA A 20 30.79 24.98 -12.84
C ALA A 20 31.96 24.45 -11.98
N GLY A 21 31.77 23.28 -11.35
CA GLY A 21 32.74 22.68 -10.43
C GLY A 21 32.52 23.03 -8.95
N GLU A 22 31.69 23.98 -8.66
CA GLU A 22 31.30 24.35 -7.30
C GLU A 22 30.21 23.42 -6.74
N LYS A 23 30.21 23.27 -5.42
CA LYS A 23 29.17 22.52 -4.69
C LYS A 23 28.38 23.48 -3.79
N PRO A 24 27.09 23.27 -3.61
CA PRO A 24 26.29 24.07 -2.69
C PRO A 24 26.84 23.96 -1.25
N THR A 25 26.73 25.03 -0.50
CA THR A 25 26.99 24.98 0.94
C THR A 25 25.95 24.13 1.64
N PRO A 26 26.22 23.61 2.86
CA PRO A 26 25.26 22.80 3.60
C PRO A 26 23.90 23.50 3.80
N ASP A 27 23.90 24.81 4.08
CA ASP A 27 22.69 25.59 4.31
C ASP A 27 21.89 25.76 3.01
N GLU A 28 22.56 26.12 1.91
CA GLU A 28 21.92 26.21 0.59
C GLU A 28 21.35 24.85 0.10
N ALA A 29 22.08 23.77 0.40
CA ALA A 29 21.63 22.41 0.08
C ALA A 29 20.37 22.01 0.88
N GLN A 30 20.29 22.43 2.14
CA GLN A 30 19.13 22.17 3.00
C GLN A 30 17.91 22.99 2.53
N ASP A 31 18.07 24.29 2.29
CA ASP A 31 16.99 25.15 1.79
C ASP A 31 16.43 24.63 0.45
N ALA A 32 17.32 24.21 -0.47
CA ALA A 32 16.92 23.64 -1.74
C ALA A 32 16.27 22.26 -1.60
N PHE A 33 16.64 21.48 -0.59
CA PHE A 33 16.02 20.20 -0.29
C PHE A 33 14.60 20.38 0.27
N ASP A 34 14.39 21.36 1.13
CA ASP A 34 13.08 21.70 1.67
C ASP A 34 12.15 22.20 0.55
N MET A 35 12.67 23.05 -0.34
CA MET A 35 11.91 23.50 -1.53
C MET A 35 11.57 22.34 -2.50
N LEU A 36 12.46 21.37 -2.66
CA LEU A 36 12.20 20.17 -3.46
C LEU A 36 11.08 19.33 -2.84
N ASN A 37 11.05 19.18 -1.53
CA ASN A 37 10.00 18.45 -0.83
C ASN A 37 8.66 19.18 -0.95
N ASP A 38 8.62 20.50 -0.76
CA ASP A 38 7.40 21.30 -0.94
C ASP A 38 6.83 21.18 -2.37
N MET A 39 7.72 21.17 -3.38
CA MET A 39 7.32 20.98 -4.78
C MET A 39 6.74 19.57 -5.01
N ILE A 40 7.35 18.52 -4.42
CA ILE A 40 6.86 17.15 -4.52
C ILE A 40 5.49 17.03 -3.84
N ASP A 41 5.31 17.67 -2.69
CA ASP A 41 4.03 17.68 -1.97
C ASP A 41 2.94 18.42 -2.77
N GLN A 42 3.28 19.54 -3.42
CA GLN A 42 2.37 20.21 -4.34
C GLN A 42 1.96 19.32 -5.51
N TRP A 43 2.93 18.66 -6.16
CA TRP A 43 2.63 17.73 -7.27
C TRP A 43 1.79 16.54 -6.83
N SER A 44 1.99 16.04 -5.61
CA SER A 44 1.16 14.99 -5.03
C SER A 44 -0.29 15.44 -4.90
N ASN A 45 -0.52 16.69 -4.45
CA ASN A 45 -1.87 17.26 -4.35
C ASN A 45 -2.54 17.49 -5.72
N GLU A 46 -1.74 17.75 -6.76
CA GLU A 46 -2.23 17.95 -8.14
C GLU A 46 -2.40 16.63 -8.93
N ASN A 47 -2.26 15.46 -8.27
CA ASN A 47 -2.31 14.13 -8.90
C ASN A 47 -1.31 13.95 -10.07
N MET A 48 -0.21 14.70 -10.06
CA MET A 48 0.84 14.58 -11.10
C MET A 48 1.79 13.40 -10.87
N MET A 49 1.67 12.69 -9.76
CA MET A 49 2.49 11.52 -9.40
C MET A 49 2.00 10.25 -10.11
N VAL A 50 2.16 10.19 -11.40
CA VAL A 50 1.72 9.09 -12.28
C VAL A 50 2.41 7.75 -11.96
N TYR A 51 3.49 7.75 -11.20
CA TYR A 51 4.37 6.58 -11.05
C TYR A 51 4.22 5.81 -9.74
N ASN A 52 3.29 6.20 -8.87
CA ASN A 52 3.07 5.53 -7.59
C ASN A 52 1.71 4.83 -7.52
N VAL A 53 1.31 4.18 -8.61
CA VAL A 53 0.12 3.34 -8.61
C VAL A 53 0.53 1.96 -8.08
N THR A 54 -0.08 1.57 -6.96
CA THR A 54 0.12 0.26 -6.34
C THR A 54 -1.17 -0.54 -6.44
N GLU A 55 -1.10 -1.75 -6.99
CA GLU A 55 -2.22 -2.68 -6.97
C GLU A 55 -2.30 -3.35 -5.60
N ILE A 56 -3.48 -3.28 -4.96
CA ILE A 56 -3.77 -3.92 -3.69
C ILE A 56 -4.86 -4.97 -3.94
N ILE A 57 -4.54 -6.23 -3.68
CA ILE A 57 -5.47 -7.36 -3.82
C ILE A 57 -5.81 -7.90 -2.44
N PHE A 58 -7.10 -8.10 -2.17
CA PHE A 58 -7.58 -8.66 -0.92
C PHE A 58 -8.83 -9.51 -1.11
N PRO A 59 -9.05 -10.53 -0.25
CA PRO A 59 -10.25 -11.35 -0.33
C PRO A 59 -11.48 -10.57 0.13
N LEU A 60 -12.57 -10.72 -0.61
CA LEU A 60 -13.87 -10.22 -0.20
C LEU A 60 -14.52 -11.17 0.82
N ILE A 61 -15.15 -10.60 1.82
CA ILE A 61 -15.88 -11.33 2.85
C ILE A 61 -17.38 -11.19 2.57
N ALA A 62 -18.10 -12.30 2.50
CA ALA A 62 -19.54 -12.29 2.27
C ALA A 62 -20.28 -11.42 3.30
N GLY A 63 -21.14 -10.54 2.83
CA GLY A 63 -21.92 -9.63 3.66
C GLY A 63 -21.18 -8.40 4.18
N GLN A 64 -19.87 -8.28 3.98
CA GLN A 64 -19.10 -7.12 4.42
C GLN A 64 -19.21 -5.99 3.40
N THR A 65 -19.57 -4.79 3.87
CA THR A 65 -19.75 -3.59 3.04
C THR A 65 -18.66 -2.56 3.20
N GLN A 66 -17.83 -2.69 4.24
CA GLN A 66 -16.79 -1.71 4.58
C GLN A 66 -15.48 -2.41 4.93
N TYR A 67 -14.39 -1.88 4.39
CA TYR A 67 -13.02 -2.28 4.69
C TYR A 67 -12.23 -1.06 5.14
N THR A 68 -11.38 -1.23 6.15
CA THR A 68 -10.50 -0.17 6.64
C THR A 68 -9.08 -0.44 6.17
N ILE A 69 -8.44 0.51 5.52
CA ILE A 69 -7.07 0.44 4.99
C ILE A 69 -6.20 1.47 5.71
N GLY A 70 -5.06 1.04 6.25
CA GLY A 70 -4.12 1.94 6.91
C GLY A 70 -3.29 1.25 7.99
N PRO A 71 -2.37 1.98 8.64
CA PRO A 71 -1.38 1.41 9.55
C PRO A 71 -1.90 1.10 10.96
N ASN A 72 -3.16 1.39 11.29
CA ASN A 72 -3.69 1.19 12.63
C ASN A 72 -4.25 -0.23 12.82
N PRO A 73 -3.57 -1.12 13.57
CA PRO A 73 -3.96 -2.52 13.69
C PRO A 73 -5.27 -2.76 14.45
N SER A 74 -5.74 -1.82 15.27
CA SER A 74 -6.92 -2.03 16.13
C SER A 74 -8.27 -1.90 15.41
N THR A 75 -8.30 -1.30 14.22
CA THR A 75 -9.53 -1.01 13.47
C THR A 75 -9.57 -1.61 12.07
N GLN A 76 -8.55 -2.39 11.71
CA GLN A 76 -8.41 -2.89 10.35
C GLN A 76 -9.14 -4.21 10.14
N ASN A 77 -10.05 -4.20 9.20
CA ASN A 77 -10.61 -5.41 8.60
C ASN A 77 -9.76 -5.93 7.44
N PHE A 78 -8.70 -5.18 7.09
CA PHE A 78 -7.87 -5.44 5.93
C PHE A 78 -6.40 -5.59 6.31
N ILE A 79 -5.93 -6.83 6.29
CA ILE A 79 -4.55 -7.23 6.57
C ILE A 79 -3.90 -7.57 5.23
N GLY A 80 -2.76 -6.95 4.92
CA GLY A 80 -1.97 -7.29 3.73
C GLY A 80 -1.39 -8.69 3.80
N ALA A 81 -0.79 -9.04 4.95
CA ALA A 81 -0.29 -10.38 5.23
C ALA A 81 -0.25 -10.68 6.73
N SER A 82 -0.40 -11.96 7.08
CA SER A 82 -0.05 -12.51 8.38
C SER A 82 0.95 -13.64 8.17
N PHE A 83 2.07 -13.58 8.86
CA PHE A 83 3.19 -14.53 8.66
C PHE A 83 3.99 -14.73 9.95
N THR A 84 4.76 -15.80 9.96
CA THR A 84 5.77 -16.05 10.99
C THR A 84 7.12 -15.57 10.47
N GLY A 85 7.81 -14.74 11.26
CA GLY A 85 9.11 -14.21 10.86
C GLY A 85 9.90 -13.67 12.03
N SER A 86 11.15 -13.30 11.74
CA SER A 86 12.09 -12.69 12.68
C SER A 86 12.81 -11.52 12.01
N ILE A 87 13.28 -10.56 12.81
CA ILE A 87 14.06 -9.45 12.31
C ILE A 87 15.44 -9.47 12.99
N SER A 88 16.49 -9.33 12.21
CA SER A 88 17.87 -9.18 12.68
C SER A 88 18.53 -8.00 11.98
N GLY A 89 18.80 -6.93 12.73
CA GLY A 89 19.22 -5.64 12.17
C GLY A 89 18.13 -5.11 11.22
N ASN A 90 18.47 -4.89 9.96
CA ASN A 90 17.53 -4.42 8.93
C ASN A 90 16.90 -5.54 8.09
N ILE A 91 17.15 -6.81 8.44
CA ILE A 91 16.69 -7.95 7.64
C ILE A 91 15.51 -8.62 8.35
N LEU A 92 14.36 -8.60 7.69
CA LEU A 92 13.20 -9.41 8.00
C LEU A 92 13.33 -10.77 7.28
N THR A 93 13.24 -11.86 8.02
CA THR A 93 13.15 -13.21 7.48
C THR A 93 11.74 -13.74 7.70
N VAL A 94 11.03 -14.00 6.61
CA VAL A 94 9.70 -14.62 6.61
C VAL A 94 9.87 -16.12 6.46
N SER A 95 9.49 -16.88 7.47
CA SER A 95 9.65 -18.34 7.52
C SER A 95 8.39 -19.11 7.15
N GLY A 96 7.23 -18.51 7.24
CA GLY A 96 5.95 -19.12 6.85
C GLY A 96 4.84 -18.08 6.77
N ILE A 97 3.98 -18.17 5.76
CA ILE A 97 2.86 -17.27 5.55
C ILE A 97 1.57 -17.95 5.98
N ASN A 98 0.80 -17.26 6.83
CA ASN A 98 -0.49 -17.73 7.31
C ASN A 98 -1.63 -17.25 6.39
N SER A 99 -1.53 -16.01 5.88
CA SER A 99 -2.50 -15.42 4.94
C SER A 99 -1.94 -14.20 4.24
N GLY A 100 -2.49 -13.87 3.07
CA GLY A 100 -2.14 -12.67 2.30
C GLY A 100 -0.77 -12.74 1.62
N ALA A 101 -0.25 -11.59 1.23
CA ALA A 101 1.02 -11.45 0.54
C ALA A 101 1.90 -10.38 1.19
N VAL A 102 3.17 -10.72 1.40
CA VAL A 102 4.17 -9.77 1.92
C VAL A 102 4.68 -8.91 0.78
N ALA A 103 4.52 -7.60 0.89
CA ALA A 103 4.88 -6.65 -0.15
C ALA A 103 5.66 -5.44 0.39
N GLN A 104 6.43 -4.81 -0.48
CA GLN A 104 7.10 -3.55 -0.20
C GLN A 104 6.08 -2.46 0.18
N GLY A 105 6.46 -1.58 1.12
CA GLY A 105 5.61 -0.48 1.60
C GLY A 105 4.65 -0.87 2.73
N GLN A 106 4.48 -2.15 3.02
CA GLN A 106 3.65 -2.58 4.15
C GLN A 106 4.28 -2.21 5.50
N THR A 107 3.43 -1.78 6.44
CA THR A 107 3.81 -1.51 7.83
C THR A 107 3.64 -2.76 8.67
N LEU A 108 4.65 -3.07 9.47
CA LEU A 108 4.69 -4.27 10.30
C LEU A 108 4.18 -4.01 11.72
N SER A 109 3.45 -4.98 12.25
CA SER A 109 2.99 -5.00 13.64
C SER A 109 3.13 -6.41 14.21
N GLY A 110 3.54 -6.50 15.46
CA GLY A 110 3.75 -7.77 16.17
C GLY A 110 4.48 -7.57 17.48
N SER A 111 4.59 -8.65 18.25
CA SER A 111 5.32 -8.60 19.53
C SER A 111 6.79 -8.26 19.32
N GLY A 112 7.26 -7.19 19.97
CA GLY A 112 8.65 -6.73 19.89
C GLY A 112 8.98 -5.90 18.64
N ILE A 113 8.03 -5.65 17.75
CA ILE A 113 8.25 -4.79 16.57
C ILE A 113 8.05 -3.33 16.96
N THR A 114 9.03 -2.50 16.59
CA THR A 114 8.97 -1.06 16.78
C THR A 114 7.87 -0.46 15.88
N PRO A 115 6.95 0.37 16.40
CA PRO A 115 5.94 1.06 15.59
C PRO A 115 6.58 1.87 14.46
N GLY A 116 5.96 1.86 13.28
CA GLY A 116 6.48 2.54 12.08
C GLY A 116 7.51 1.71 11.29
N THR A 117 7.76 0.45 11.69
CA THR A 117 8.59 -0.44 10.88
C THR A 117 7.88 -0.78 9.57
N THR A 118 8.54 -0.52 8.43
CA THR A 118 8.02 -0.79 7.09
C THR A 118 8.98 -1.65 6.29
N ILE A 119 8.44 -2.44 5.37
CA ILE A 119 9.21 -3.20 4.38
C ILE A 119 9.68 -2.25 3.29
N THR A 120 10.98 -2.11 3.10
CA THR A 120 11.57 -1.17 2.13
C THR A 120 11.92 -1.80 0.81
N SER A 121 12.38 -3.04 0.82
CA SER A 121 12.69 -3.78 -0.40
C SER A 121 12.79 -5.27 -0.17
N PHE A 122 12.73 -6.02 -1.25
CA PHE A 122 12.92 -7.45 -1.30
C PHE A 122 14.40 -7.82 -1.46
N ILE A 123 14.85 -8.92 -0.84
CA ILE A 123 16.23 -9.42 -0.94
C ILE A 123 16.28 -10.76 -1.65
N THR A 124 15.64 -11.80 -1.10
CA THR A 124 15.65 -13.17 -1.65
C THR A 124 14.31 -13.87 -1.44
N GLY A 125 14.01 -14.87 -2.27
CA GLY A 125 12.73 -15.56 -2.34
C GLY A 125 11.84 -14.92 -3.40
N ALA A 126 10.65 -15.43 -3.62
CA ALA A 126 9.68 -14.80 -4.50
C ALA A 126 8.82 -13.84 -3.67
N GLY A 127 9.16 -12.55 -3.67
CA GLY A 127 8.46 -11.54 -2.87
C GLY A 127 7.12 -11.13 -3.48
N GLY A 128 6.12 -10.96 -2.62
CA GLY A 128 4.85 -10.38 -3.01
C GLY A 128 3.78 -11.36 -3.49
N ASN A 129 4.05 -12.66 -3.52
CA ASN A 129 3.05 -13.67 -3.82
C ASN A 129 2.50 -14.33 -2.55
N VAL A 130 1.30 -14.83 -2.64
CA VAL A 130 0.65 -15.56 -1.55
C VAL A 130 1.41 -16.88 -1.31
N ASN A 131 1.66 -17.21 -0.04
CA ASN A 131 2.39 -18.40 0.42
C ASN A 131 3.89 -18.44 0.07
N GLU A 132 4.50 -17.28 -0.18
CA GLU A 132 5.94 -17.20 -0.40
C GLU A 132 6.70 -16.74 0.84
N VAL A 133 7.81 -17.41 1.09
CA VAL A 133 8.77 -17.08 2.14
C VAL A 133 9.96 -16.37 1.54
N GLY A 134 10.64 -15.52 2.30
CA GLY A 134 11.77 -14.76 1.77
C GLY A 134 12.39 -13.83 2.79
N THR A 135 13.36 -13.06 2.34
CA THR A 135 14.02 -12.04 3.13
C THR A 135 13.78 -10.65 2.53
N TYR A 136 13.60 -9.67 3.41
CA TYR A 136 13.24 -8.31 3.06
C TYR A 136 14.04 -7.32 3.88
N TYR A 137 14.29 -6.13 3.36
CA TYR A 137 14.81 -5.03 4.16
C TYR A 137 13.67 -4.29 4.87
N VAL A 138 13.95 -3.85 6.10
CA VAL A 138 13.09 -2.96 6.88
C VAL A 138 13.80 -1.63 7.17
N ASN A 139 13.02 -0.55 7.32
CA ASN A 139 13.53 0.79 7.55
C ASN A 139 14.14 0.98 8.95
N ILE A 140 13.62 0.27 9.98
CA ILE A 140 14.07 0.40 11.37
C ILE A 140 14.86 -0.85 11.77
N PRO A 141 16.18 -0.72 12.05
CA PRO A 141 16.99 -1.84 12.50
C PRO A 141 16.57 -2.26 13.92
N GLN A 142 16.31 -3.54 14.10
CA GLN A 142 15.87 -4.11 15.37
C GLN A 142 16.15 -5.61 15.43
N ASN A 143 16.05 -6.20 16.62
CA ASN A 143 16.17 -7.64 16.79
C ASN A 143 14.87 -8.19 17.39
N VAL A 144 14.16 -8.97 16.60
CA VAL A 144 12.88 -9.60 16.97
C VAL A 144 12.99 -11.09 16.72
N SER A 145 12.80 -11.87 17.79
CA SER A 145 12.75 -13.33 17.68
C SER A 145 11.56 -13.78 16.82
N SER A 146 11.62 -15.00 16.32
CA SER A 146 10.52 -15.55 15.50
C SER A 146 9.18 -15.42 16.22
N THR A 147 8.26 -14.69 15.61
CA THR A 147 6.92 -14.40 16.12
C THR A 147 5.93 -14.26 14.96
N THR A 148 4.65 -14.24 15.28
CA THR A 148 3.63 -13.87 14.30
C THR A 148 3.66 -12.37 14.07
N ILE A 149 3.83 -11.98 12.81
CA ILE A 149 3.89 -10.60 12.35
C ILE A 149 2.71 -10.37 11.42
N THR A 150 2.08 -9.22 11.56
CA THR A 150 1.03 -8.75 10.66
C THR A 150 1.56 -7.56 9.85
N ALA A 151 1.37 -7.59 8.54
CA ALA A 151 1.74 -6.51 7.65
C ALA A 151 0.48 -5.83 7.11
N TYR A 152 0.46 -4.51 7.14
CA TYR A 152 -0.67 -3.68 6.73
C TYR A 152 -0.28 -2.80 5.55
N TYR A 153 -1.19 -2.62 4.61
CA TYR A 153 -0.99 -1.64 3.55
C TYR A 153 -1.07 -0.22 4.11
N GLN A 154 -0.27 0.66 3.54
CA GLN A 154 -0.39 2.10 3.80
C GLN A 154 -1.74 2.60 3.27
N LYS A 155 -2.28 3.64 3.92
CA LYS A 155 -3.50 4.29 3.45
C LYS A 155 -3.22 4.95 2.09
N PRO A 156 -3.97 4.60 1.02
CA PRO A 156 -3.84 5.30 -0.25
C PRO A 156 -4.40 6.73 -0.14
N LEU A 157 -3.90 7.63 -0.97
CA LEU A 157 -4.44 9.00 -1.08
C LEU A 157 -5.78 8.99 -1.83
N SER A 158 -5.85 8.22 -2.92
CA SER A 158 -7.04 8.05 -3.75
C SER A 158 -7.06 6.63 -4.33
N ILE A 159 -8.20 6.26 -4.89
CA ILE A 159 -8.34 5.03 -5.68
C ILE A 159 -8.66 5.45 -7.10
N ASP A 160 -7.82 5.06 -8.05
CA ASP A 160 -7.98 5.42 -9.46
C ASP A 160 -8.88 4.42 -10.19
N SER A 161 -8.73 3.14 -9.87
CA SER A 161 -9.51 2.06 -10.48
C SER A 161 -9.75 0.92 -9.49
N CYS A 162 -10.80 0.18 -9.73
CA CYS A 162 -11.14 -1.00 -8.92
C CYS A 162 -11.71 -2.09 -9.81
N PHE A 163 -11.40 -3.33 -9.48
CA PHE A 163 -11.98 -4.51 -10.13
C PHE A 163 -12.17 -5.63 -9.10
N VAL A 164 -13.10 -6.52 -9.39
CA VAL A 164 -13.27 -7.79 -8.66
C VAL A 164 -12.75 -8.91 -9.52
N ARG A 165 -11.82 -9.69 -8.98
CA ARG A 165 -11.28 -10.88 -9.65
C ARG A 165 -11.97 -12.12 -9.14
N ILE A 166 -12.63 -12.85 -10.02
CA ILE A 166 -13.23 -14.13 -9.70
C ILE A 166 -12.20 -15.22 -9.98
N ASN A 167 -11.70 -15.85 -8.91
CA ASN A 167 -10.69 -16.90 -8.96
C ASN A 167 -11.30 -18.32 -8.96
N THR A 168 -12.62 -18.42 -8.77
CA THR A 168 -13.32 -19.70 -8.72
C THR A 168 -14.43 -19.77 -9.78
N THR A 169 -14.67 -20.95 -10.31
CA THR A 169 -15.83 -21.23 -11.13
C THR A 169 -17.10 -21.34 -10.27
N SER A 170 -18.29 -21.31 -10.90
CA SER A 170 -19.58 -21.50 -10.20
C SER A 170 -19.67 -22.81 -9.38
N ASN A 171 -18.75 -23.76 -9.60
CA ASN A 171 -18.63 -25.02 -8.86
C ASN A 171 -17.54 -24.97 -7.77
N GLY A 172 -17.01 -23.79 -7.45
CA GLY A 172 -15.97 -23.60 -6.42
C GLY A 172 -14.58 -24.14 -6.80
N GLN A 173 -14.33 -24.43 -8.08
CA GLN A 173 -13.01 -24.86 -8.54
C GLN A 173 -12.14 -23.62 -8.87
N PRO A 174 -10.84 -23.62 -8.46
CA PRO A 174 -9.93 -22.54 -8.83
C PRO A 174 -9.83 -22.40 -10.36
N ILE A 175 -9.86 -21.18 -10.84
CA ILE A 175 -9.56 -20.88 -12.25
C ILE A 175 -8.04 -20.94 -12.41
N LEU A 176 -7.55 -21.98 -13.03
CA LEU A 176 -6.15 -22.15 -13.39
C LEU A 176 -5.81 -21.15 -14.50
N ASN A 177 -4.84 -20.27 -14.30
CA ASN A 177 -4.36 -19.27 -15.28
C ASN A 177 -5.21 -17.99 -15.43
N GLY A 178 -5.50 -17.33 -14.34
CA GLY A 178 -6.07 -15.99 -14.32
C GLY A 178 -7.58 -16.00 -14.08
N GLY A 179 -8.01 -15.23 -13.10
CA GLY A 179 -9.41 -14.99 -12.81
C GLY A 179 -10.07 -14.12 -13.88
N LEU A 180 -11.38 -14.02 -13.83
CA LEU A 180 -12.14 -13.08 -14.64
C LEU A 180 -12.30 -11.77 -13.87
N ASP A 181 -11.78 -10.68 -14.44
CA ASP A 181 -11.82 -9.36 -13.81
C ASP A 181 -13.09 -8.61 -14.23
N TYR A 182 -13.87 -8.19 -13.24
CA TYR A 182 -15.03 -7.31 -13.41
C TYR A 182 -14.68 -5.93 -12.89
N GLN A 183 -14.71 -4.94 -13.76
CA GLN A 183 -14.44 -3.56 -13.37
C GLN A 183 -15.56 -3.03 -12.46
N CYS A 184 -15.15 -2.35 -11.37
CA CYS A 184 -16.01 -1.61 -10.48
C CYS A 184 -15.90 -0.11 -10.77
N SER A 185 -16.99 0.63 -10.59
CA SER A 185 -16.98 2.09 -10.67
C SER A 185 -16.46 2.68 -9.36
N VAL A 186 -15.53 3.60 -9.44
CA VAL A 186 -15.10 4.41 -8.27
C VAL A 186 -16.06 5.60 -8.16
N LEU A 187 -16.76 5.70 -7.04
CA LEU A 187 -17.79 6.71 -6.80
C LEU A 187 -17.24 7.89 -6.00
N SER A 188 -17.73 9.07 -6.31
CA SER A 188 -17.62 10.23 -5.43
C SER A 188 -18.53 10.08 -4.20
N LEU A 189 -18.32 10.91 -3.17
CA LEU A 189 -19.21 10.95 -2.00
C LEU A 189 -20.67 11.18 -2.39
N GLN A 190 -20.91 12.13 -3.31
CA GLN A 190 -22.26 12.49 -3.75
C GLN A 190 -22.96 11.31 -4.44
N GLU A 191 -22.26 10.60 -5.32
CA GLU A 191 -22.82 9.42 -5.99
C GLU A 191 -23.09 8.29 -5.00
N TYR A 192 -22.20 8.08 -4.03
CA TYR A 192 -22.41 7.08 -2.97
C TYR A 192 -23.60 7.42 -2.08
N GLU A 193 -23.84 8.69 -1.77
CA GLU A 193 -24.99 9.14 -0.98
C GLU A 193 -26.33 8.94 -1.70
N LEU A 194 -26.35 9.02 -3.03
CA LEU A 194 -27.53 8.77 -3.85
C LEU A 194 -27.97 7.31 -3.87
N ILE A 195 -27.15 6.38 -3.40
CA ILE A 195 -27.52 4.98 -3.29
C ILE A 195 -28.59 4.82 -2.19
N GLY A 196 -29.83 4.58 -2.59
CA GLY A 196 -30.95 4.47 -1.65
C GLY A 196 -30.91 3.24 -0.74
N LEU A 197 -30.40 2.09 -1.24
CA LEU A 197 -30.29 0.85 -0.46
C LEU A 197 -28.81 0.42 -0.37
N LYS A 198 -28.12 0.86 0.67
CA LYS A 198 -26.70 0.56 0.89
C LYS A 198 -26.43 -0.90 1.32
N THR A 199 -27.45 -1.57 1.86
CA THR A 199 -27.37 -2.96 2.33
C THR A 199 -27.79 -3.99 1.27
N LEU A 200 -27.90 -3.57 0.01
CA LEU A 200 -28.21 -4.50 -1.08
C LEU A 200 -27.12 -5.56 -1.19
N ASN A 201 -27.51 -6.83 -1.25
CA ASN A 201 -26.63 -7.95 -1.52
C ASN A 201 -26.61 -8.27 -3.01
N GLY A 202 -25.45 -8.59 -3.54
CA GLY A 202 -25.27 -9.00 -4.92
C GLY A 202 -24.16 -10.05 -5.04
N PRO A 203 -24.02 -10.70 -6.19
CA PRO A 203 -22.98 -11.73 -6.35
C PRO A 203 -21.59 -11.14 -6.12
N TRP A 204 -21.31 -9.95 -6.62
CA TRP A 204 -20.07 -9.18 -6.41
C TRP A 204 -20.32 -7.68 -6.42
N PRO A 205 -19.39 -6.88 -5.85
CA PRO A 205 -19.47 -5.42 -5.90
C PRO A 205 -19.40 -4.89 -7.33
N LYS A 206 -20.10 -3.79 -7.56
CA LYS A 206 -20.10 -3.05 -8.85
C LYS A 206 -19.55 -1.65 -8.71
N ALA A 207 -19.53 -1.14 -7.49
CA ALA A 207 -19.05 0.21 -7.18
C ALA A 207 -18.32 0.24 -5.85
N VAL A 208 -17.38 1.15 -5.73
CA VAL A 208 -16.63 1.42 -4.51
C VAL A 208 -16.59 2.92 -4.25
N TYR A 209 -16.64 3.29 -2.97
CA TYR A 209 -16.41 4.64 -2.50
C TYR A 209 -15.30 4.62 -1.45
N PHE A 210 -14.31 5.49 -1.59
CA PHE A 210 -13.21 5.60 -0.66
C PHE A 210 -13.26 6.90 0.12
N ASN A 211 -13.30 6.78 1.45
CA ASN A 211 -13.21 7.93 2.37
C ASN A 211 -11.82 7.91 3.01
N ALA A 212 -10.98 8.86 2.61
CA ALA A 212 -9.63 9.03 3.14
C ALA A 212 -9.66 9.75 4.50
N GLY A 213 -10.02 9.05 5.57
CA GLY A 213 -9.93 9.60 6.94
C GLY A 213 -8.50 10.01 7.32
N SER A 214 -8.27 10.54 8.54
CA SER A 214 -6.95 11.02 8.98
C SER A 214 -5.90 9.90 9.04
N ASP A 215 -6.14 8.87 9.82
CA ASP A 215 -5.16 7.81 10.10
C ASP A 215 -5.36 6.58 9.22
N SER A 216 -6.60 6.24 8.92
CA SER A 216 -6.98 5.14 8.05
C SER A 216 -8.07 5.54 7.08
N GLY A 217 -8.11 4.93 5.91
CA GLY A 217 -9.16 5.10 4.92
C GLY A 217 -10.24 4.04 5.05
N ASN A 218 -11.48 4.38 4.77
CA ASN A 218 -12.59 3.45 4.70
C ASN A 218 -13.01 3.26 3.25
N LEU A 219 -12.95 2.02 2.80
CA LEU A 219 -13.44 1.58 1.50
C LEU A 219 -14.83 1.00 1.67
N PHE A 220 -15.84 1.62 1.06
CA PHE A 220 -17.20 1.13 1.01
C PHE A 220 -17.44 0.46 -0.33
N ILE A 221 -17.99 -0.75 -0.30
CA ILE A 221 -18.31 -1.50 -1.51
C ILE A 221 -19.82 -1.69 -1.66
N TRP A 222 -20.31 -1.66 -2.90
CA TRP A 222 -21.72 -1.81 -3.19
C TRP A 222 -21.96 -2.52 -4.52
N PRO A 223 -22.92 -3.47 -4.59
CA PRO A 223 -23.59 -4.13 -3.47
C PRO A 223 -22.63 -4.96 -2.61
N SER A 224 -23.08 -5.32 -1.41
CA SER A 224 -22.35 -6.25 -0.53
C SER A 224 -22.23 -7.62 -1.22
N PRO A 225 -21.05 -8.24 -1.25
CA PRO A 225 -20.87 -9.55 -1.87
C PRO A 225 -21.66 -10.61 -1.11
N SER A 226 -22.36 -11.48 -1.82
CA SER A 226 -23.08 -12.62 -1.24
C SER A 226 -22.16 -13.82 -0.99
N GLN A 227 -20.98 -13.84 -1.62
CA GLN A 227 -19.94 -14.87 -1.50
C GLN A 227 -18.59 -14.19 -1.20
N GLY A 228 -17.69 -14.91 -0.53
CA GLY A 228 -16.30 -14.50 -0.40
C GLY A 228 -15.53 -14.84 -1.68
N GLU A 229 -14.68 -13.93 -2.13
CA GLU A 229 -13.78 -14.10 -3.31
C GLU A 229 -12.34 -13.72 -2.92
#